data_1fb81e09c0c6123bc781056618c90a7b
#
_entry.id   1fb81e09c0c6123bc781056618c90a7b
#
_cell.length_a   1.000
_cell.length_b   1.000
_cell.length_c   1.000
_cell.angle_alpha   90.00
_cell.angle_beta   90.00
_cell.angle_gamma   90.00
#
_symmetry.space_group_name_H-M   'P 1'
#
loop_
_entity.id
_entity.type
_entity.pdbx_description
1 polymer ?
#
loop_
_entity_poly.entity_id
_entity_poly.type
_entity_poly.pdbx_seq_one_letter_code
_entity_poly.pdbx_strand_id
1 'polypeptide(L)'
;MTNQQKLKKLFAILDEMESYFHAIGKMSFDMECSAPEEGLEPAGRDMAVLGKQVHKLSHSKTYEKLVQELHADSEGLTPVQKKAIEHLYEFWSKSKNISAQLSFEMDLASNRAYAAWLSAKKANDFSLFRDALADLIRYTRVAIDLRDEKKDSYYDTCLDDIEKGGSIQQLDGFFAALKERIVPLLKRVVAEGKPIREDFMSRPVPIPRQEAMSRYLLELEGLRKSALVLMTTEHPFTTNFGNHDVRVTTHYHEDSFISNVFTTLHEGGHALFMQNEPQEIHDQHCADNMSNAMHETISRFYENLIGRSEAFVSLVAPKIRELSEGVFDDITDRELYEAVNVARPSLIRTEADELSYCLHILIRYELEKAFINGEIGVDEIPALWNAKYKEYLGVDVPDDTRGCLQDVHWSGIAFGYFPSYALGNAYGAQILATMKKDFDVDEAIRTGDLLKIRDWLIEHVFSIASLSTPDEWIRAITGESLNVNYYLDYLEEKFTRLYELK
;
A
#
# COMPACT_ATOMS: atom_id res chain seq x y z
N MET A 1 -40.94 6.54 6.36
CA MET A 1 -39.99 5.72 7.14
C MET A 1 -39.07 6.66 7.92
N THR A 2 -38.72 6.31 9.15
CA THR A 2 -37.67 7.03 9.88
C THR A 2 -36.31 6.73 9.28
N ASN A 3 -35.28 7.57 9.56
CA ASN A 3 -33.93 7.33 9.06
C ASN A 3 -33.34 6.00 9.56
N GLN A 4 -33.62 5.59 10.79
CA GLN A 4 -33.24 4.27 11.30
C GLN A 4 -33.94 3.11 10.54
N GLN A 5 -35.16 3.27 10.08
CA GLN A 5 -35.86 2.27 9.26
C GLN A 5 -35.27 2.22 7.83
N LYS A 6 -34.84 3.37 7.28
CA LYS A 6 -34.15 3.43 5.99
C LYS A 6 -32.76 2.77 6.08
N LEU A 7 -32.00 3.10 7.14
CA LEU A 7 -30.69 2.53 7.40
C LEU A 7 -30.74 1.00 7.51
N LYS A 8 -31.70 0.47 8.29
CA LYS A 8 -31.89 -0.97 8.40
C LYS A 8 -32.14 -1.65 7.05
N LYS A 9 -32.87 -0.98 6.14
CA LYS A 9 -33.10 -1.52 4.78
C LYS A 9 -31.84 -1.43 3.91
N LEU A 10 -31.07 -0.37 4.03
CA LEU A 10 -29.82 -0.21 3.33
C LEU A 10 -28.81 -1.26 3.81
N PHE A 11 -28.67 -1.44 5.12
CA PHE A 11 -27.77 -2.44 5.70
C PHE A 11 -28.11 -3.87 5.26
N ALA A 12 -29.39 -4.22 5.14
CA ALA A 12 -29.78 -5.53 4.61
C ALA A 12 -29.33 -5.75 3.14
N ILE A 13 -29.21 -4.68 2.34
CA ILE A 13 -28.64 -4.78 0.98
C ILE A 13 -27.11 -4.91 1.07
N LEU A 14 -26.47 -4.17 1.98
CA LEU A 14 -25.02 -4.24 2.18
C LEU A 14 -24.59 -5.61 2.73
N ASP A 15 -25.33 -6.19 3.69
CA ASP A 15 -25.11 -7.55 4.21
C ASP A 15 -25.13 -8.61 3.08
N GLU A 16 -26.11 -8.46 2.14
CA GLU A 16 -26.18 -9.35 0.98
C GLU A 16 -24.98 -9.14 0.04
N MET A 17 -24.59 -7.89 -0.23
CA MET A 17 -23.44 -7.57 -1.06
C MET A 17 -22.12 -8.07 -0.43
N GLU A 18 -21.95 -7.88 0.87
CA GLU A 18 -20.78 -8.35 1.64
C GLU A 18 -20.65 -9.87 1.57
N SER A 19 -21.76 -10.59 1.67
CA SER A 19 -21.78 -12.05 1.50
C SER A 19 -21.25 -12.49 0.13
N TYR A 20 -21.61 -11.77 -0.94
CA TYR A 20 -21.06 -12.02 -2.27
C TYR A 20 -19.58 -11.62 -2.37
N PHE A 21 -19.18 -10.47 -1.80
CA PHE A 21 -17.79 -10.06 -1.78
C PHE A 21 -16.90 -11.06 -1.03
N HIS A 22 -17.35 -11.58 0.12
CA HIS A 22 -16.64 -12.62 0.85
C HIS A 22 -16.50 -13.91 0.02
N ALA A 23 -17.53 -14.31 -0.71
CA ALA A 23 -17.44 -15.48 -1.58
C ALA A 23 -16.44 -15.25 -2.73
N ILE A 24 -16.53 -14.11 -3.42
CA ILE A 24 -15.61 -13.72 -4.50
C ILE A 24 -14.17 -13.65 -3.97
N GLY A 25 -13.95 -12.96 -2.85
CA GLY A 25 -12.62 -12.79 -2.28
C GLY A 25 -11.98 -14.12 -1.84
N LYS A 26 -12.77 -15.03 -1.25
CA LYS A 26 -12.27 -16.38 -0.91
C LYS A 26 -11.92 -17.21 -2.14
N MET A 27 -12.70 -17.11 -3.23
CA MET A 27 -12.37 -17.74 -4.51
C MET A 27 -11.13 -17.11 -5.14
N SER A 28 -10.99 -15.77 -5.08
CA SER A 28 -9.79 -15.08 -5.56
C SER A 28 -8.55 -15.51 -4.77
N PHE A 29 -8.64 -15.56 -3.45
CA PHE A 29 -7.56 -16.05 -2.59
C PHE A 29 -7.17 -17.50 -2.92
N ASP A 30 -8.15 -18.38 -3.14
CA ASP A 30 -7.90 -19.76 -3.55
C ASP A 30 -7.18 -19.84 -4.90
N MET A 31 -7.60 -19.02 -5.88
CA MET A 31 -6.97 -18.95 -7.21
C MET A 31 -5.50 -18.53 -7.14
N GLU A 32 -5.15 -17.64 -6.23
CA GLU A 32 -3.77 -17.16 -6.04
C GLU A 32 -2.89 -18.17 -5.27
N CYS A 33 -3.49 -18.96 -4.36
CA CYS A 33 -2.72 -19.74 -3.39
C CYS A 33 -2.74 -21.27 -3.64
N SER A 34 -3.82 -21.83 -4.18
CA SER A 34 -4.05 -23.28 -4.09
C SER A 34 -4.82 -23.89 -5.26
N ALA A 35 -5.55 -23.11 -6.04
CA ALA A 35 -6.33 -23.66 -7.15
C ALA A 35 -5.42 -24.24 -8.25
N PRO A 36 -5.76 -25.43 -8.80
CA PRO A 36 -5.04 -25.97 -9.94
C PRO A 36 -5.27 -25.10 -11.19
N GLU A 37 -4.29 -25.02 -12.08
CA GLU A 37 -4.32 -24.20 -13.31
C GLU A 37 -5.60 -24.39 -14.13
N GLU A 38 -6.04 -25.64 -14.33
CA GLU A 38 -7.28 -25.95 -15.07
C GLU A 38 -8.56 -25.46 -14.35
N GLY A 39 -8.47 -25.17 -13.04
CA GLY A 39 -9.57 -24.65 -12.23
C GLY A 39 -9.75 -23.14 -12.32
N LEU A 40 -8.75 -22.38 -12.77
CA LEU A 40 -8.76 -20.92 -12.76
C LEU A 40 -9.87 -20.32 -13.64
N GLU A 41 -10.04 -20.82 -14.87
CA GLU A 41 -11.08 -20.31 -15.77
C GLU A 41 -12.51 -20.59 -15.26
N PRO A 42 -12.86 -21.81 -14.79
CA PRO A 42 -14.14 -22.05 -14.11
C PRO A 42 -14.40 -21.13 -12.92
N ALA A 43 -13.42 -20.98 -12.02
CA ALA A 43 -13.54 -20.10 -10.86
C ALA A 43 -13.78 -18.64 -11.28
N GLY A 44 -13.05 -18.13 -12.28
CA GLY A 44 -13.28 -16.80 -12.84
C GLY A 44 -14.70 -16.60 -13.38
N ARG A 45 -15.29 -17.60 -14.02
CA ARG A 45 -16.70 -17.55 -14.46
C ARG A 45 -17.68 -17.49 -13.29
N ASP A 46 -17.44 -18.27 -12.25
CA ASP A 46 -18.31 -18.27 -11.05
C ASP A 46 -18.23 -16.92 -10.32
N MET A 47 -17.02 -16.36 -10.17
CA MET A 47 -16.83 -15.02 -9.62
C MET A 47 -17.56 -13.94 -10.44
N ALA A 48 -17.54 -14.01 -11.77
CA ALA A 48 -18.27 -13.10 -12.63
C ALA A 48 -19.80 -13.18 -12.43
N VAL A 49 -20.35 -14.37 -12.16
CA VAL A 49 -21.77 -14.56 -11.84
C VAL A 49 -22.12 -13.87 -10.50
N LEU A 50 -21.29 -14.05 -9.47
CA LEU A 50 -21.46 -13.38 -8.17
C LEU A 50 -21.32 -11.86 -8.30
N GLY A 51 -20.30 -11.38 -9.01
CA GLY A 51 -20.09 -9.95 -9.28
C GLY A 51 -21.29 -9.29 -9.96
N LYS A 52 -21.97 -10.01 -10.88
CA LYS A 52 -23.22 -9.52 -11.48
C LYS A 52 -24.33 -9.31 -10.44
N GLN A 53 -24.40 -10.11 -9.36
CA GLN A 53 -25.38 -9.89 -8.30
C GLN A 53 -25.03 -8.64 -7.48
N VAL A 54 -23.75 -8.46 -7.12
CA VAL A 54 -23.28 -7.23 -6.46
C VAL A 54 -23.64 -6.00 -7.29
N HIS A 55 -23.31 -6.01 -8.59
CA HIS A 55 -23.63 -4.90 -9.50
C HIS A 55 -25.14 -4.60 -9.52
N LYS A 56 -25.98 -5.62 -9.58
CA LYS A 56 -27.46 -5.46 -9.56
C LYS A 56 -27.95 -4.82 -8.26
N LEU A 57 -27.35 -5.16 -7.12
CA LEU A 57 -27.73 -4.61 -5.82
C LEU A 57 -27.27 -3.16 -5.69
N SER A 58 -26.00 -2.86 -5.97
CA SER A 58 -25.40 -1.52 -5.87
C SER A 58 -25.99 -0.49 -6.85
N HIS A 59 -26.57 -0.94 -7.97
CA HIS A 59 -27.24 -0.09 -8.98
C HIS A 59 -28.76 -0.23 -8.92
N SER A 60 -29.30 -0.78 -7.83
CA SER A 60 -30.76 -0.82 -7.65
C SER A 60 -31.31 0.56 -7.29
N LYS A 61 -32.47 0.94 -7.86
CA LYS A 61 -33.15 2.19 -7.50
C LYS A 61 -33.42 2.31 -5.99
N THR A 62 -33.55 1.19 -5.30
CA THR A 62 -33.76 1.18 -3.84
C THR A 62 -32.48 1.57 -3.11
N TYR A 63 -31.35 1.00 -3.49
CA TYR A 63 -30.03 1.35 -2.93
C TYR A 63 -29.72 2.83 -3.15
N GLU A 64 -29.76 3.29 -4.40
CA GLU A 64 -29.50 4.69 -4.76
C GLU A 64 -30.37 5.67 -3.98
N LYS A 65 -31.67 5.41 -3.91
CA LYS A 65 -32.63 6.25 -3.17
C LYS A 65 -32.32 6.28 -1.67
N LEU A 66 -31.99 5.14 -1.07
CA LEU A 66 -31.68 5.07 0.36
C LEU A 66 -30.40 5.83 0.70
N VAL A 67 -29.35 5.68 -0.10
CA VAL A 67 -28.07 6.41 0.06
C VAL A 67 -28.31 7.90 -0.03
N GLN A 68 -29.02 8.40 -1.07
CA GLN A 68 -29.31 9.82 -1.24
C GLN A 68 -30.17 10.40 -0.11
N GLU A 69 -31.23 9.71 0.28
CA GLU A 69 -32.12 10.19 1.34
C GLU A 69 -31.46 10.25 2.71
N LEU A 70 -30.58 9.25 3.03
CA LEU A 70 -29.87 9.22 4.30
C LEU A 70 -28.70 10.21 4.34
N HIS A 71 -28.06 10.47 3.20
CA HIS A 71 -27.06 11.52 3.09
C HIS A 71 -27.69 12.92 3.24
N ALA A 72 -28.83 13.17 2.59
CA ALA A 72 -29.53 14.47 2.67
C ALA A 72 -30.12 14.75 4.07
N ASP A 73 -30.51 13.72 4.80
CA ASP A 73 -31.05 13.81 6.16
C ASP A 73 -30.52 12.64 7.00
N SER A 74 -29.54 12.94 7.84
CA SER A 74 -28.90 11.98 8.75
C SER A 74 -29.32 12.16 10.22
N GLU A 75 -30.46 12.82 10.49
CA GLU A 75 -30.95 13.01 11.86
C GLU A 75 -31.19 11.65 12.54
N GLY A 76 -30.75 11.52 13.80
CA GLY A 76 -30.89 10.30 14.60
C GLY A 76 -29.91 9.16 14.22
N LEU A 77 -28.93 9.37 13.33
CA LEU A 77 -27.86 8.44 13.07
C LEU A 77 -26.65 8.71 13.99
N THR A 78 -25.92 7.64 14.36
CA THR A 78 -24.66 7.75 15.11
C THR A 78 -23.55 8.35 14.24
N PRO A 79 -22.44 8.84 14.83
CA PRO A 79 -21.29 9.33 14.04
C PRO A 79 -20.75 8.30 13.06
N VAL A 80 -20.62 7.04 13.46
CA VAL A 80 -20.14 5.94 12.59
C VAL A 80 -21.14 5.69 11.45
N GLN A 81 -22.44 5.66 11.72
CA GLN A 81 -23.47 5.51 10.69
C GLN A 81 -23.47 6.66 9.68
N LYS A 82 -23.26 7.90 10.15
CA LYS A 82 -23.14 9.06 9.27
C LYS A 82 -21.92 8.92 8.35
N LYS A 83 -20.79 8.48 8.91
CA LYS A 83 -19.58 8.27 8.14
C LYS A 83 -19.75 7.17 7.09
N ALA A 84 -20.38 6.06 7.44
CA ALA A 84 -20.70 4.99 6.49
C ALA A 84 -21.57 5.51 5.32
N ILE A 85 -22.63 6.32 5.63
CA ILE A 85 -23.47 6.93 4.59
C ILE A 85 -22.70 7.93 3.72
N GLU A 86 -21.80 8.71 4.32
CA GLU A 86 -20.93 9.63 3.58
C GLU A 86 -20.06 8.89 2.55
N HIS A 87 -19.41 7.79 2.94
CA HIS A 87 -18.61 6.97 2.05
C HIS A 87 -19.44 6.34 0.92
N LEU A 88 -20.60 5.78 1.25
CA LEU A 88 -21.50 5.21 0.24
C LEU A 88 -22.00 6.26 -0.75
N TYR A 89 -22.31 7.46 -0.28
CA TYR A 89 -22.73 8.57 -1.13
C TYR A 89 -21.58 9.06 -2.02
N GLU A 90 -20.39 9.18 -1.47
CA GLU A 90 -19.20 9.56 -2.23
C GLU A 90 -18.93 8.57 -3.37
N PHE A 91 -18.93 7.27 -3.07
CA PHE A 91 -18.75 6.22 -4.07
C PHE A 91 -19.82 6.29 -5.17
N TRP A 92 -21.09 6.43 -4.78
CA TRP A 92 -22.19 6.58 -5.73
C TRP A 92 -22.05 7.87 -6.56
N SER A 93 -21.71 8.99 -5.94
CA SER A 93 -21.62 10.30 -6.63
C SER A 93 -20.56 10.34 -7.71
N LYS A 94 -19.44 9.61 -7.52
CA LYS A 94 -18.35 9.52 -8.50
C LYS A 94 -18.75 8.78 -9.80
N SER A 95 -19.71 7.84 -9.72
CA SER A 95 -20.09 6.97 -10.84
C SER A 95 -21.49 7.22 -11.41
N LYS A 96 -22.37 7.96 -10.73
CA LYS A 96 -23.78 8.12 -11.08
C LYS A 96 -24.06 8.64 -12.50
N ASN A 97 -23.14 9.42 -13.08
CA ASN A 97 -23.24 10.00 -14.42
C ASN A 97 -22.53 9.15 -15.49
N ILE A 98 -21.88 8.06 -15.10
CA ILE A 98 -21.22 7.13 -16.05
C ILE A 98 -22.29 6.17 -16.58
N SER A 99 -22.54 6.20 -17.88
CA SER A 99 -23.50 5.27 -18.49
C SER A 99 -22.96 3.81 -18.46
N ALA A 100 -23.86 2.83 -18.42
CA ALA A 100 -23.47 1.42 -18.48
C ALA A 100 -22.61 1.09 -19.72
N GLN A 101 -22.88 1.76 -20.87
CA GLN A 101 -22.07 1.61 -22.06
C GLN A 101 -20.65 2.15 -21.87
N LEU A 102 -20.49 3.34 -21.28
CA LEU A 102 -19.18 3.92 -21.01
C LEU A 102 -18.39 3.09 -19.99
N SER A 103 -19.05 2.62 -18.92
CA SER A 103 -18.44 1.70 -17.95
C SER A 103 -17.89 0.46 -18.62
N PHE A 104 -18.69 -0.19 -19.47
CA PHE A 104 -18.26 -1.35 -20.25
C PHE A 104 -17.06 -1.05 -21.16
N GLU A 105 -17.05 0.11 -21.82
CA GLU A 105 -15.93 0.52 -22.67
C GLU A 105 -14.66 0.75 -21.86
N MET A 106 -14.76 1.35 -20.66
CA MET A 106 -13.65 1.55 -19.73
C MET A 106 -13.07 0.22 -19.23
N ASP A 107 -13.93 -0.73 -18.82
CA ASP A 107 -13.51 -2.06 -18.40
C ASP A 107 -12.78 -2.80 -19.52
N LEU A 108 -13.33 -2.73 -20.75
CA LEU A 108 -12.70 -3.35 -21.91
C LEU A 108 -11.34 -2.69 -22.25
N ALA A 109 -11.23 -1.37 -22.10
CA ALA A 109 -9.97 -0.64 -22.32
C ALA A 109 -8.93 -1.04 -21.27
N SER A 110 -9.30 -1.17 -19.99
CA SER A 110 -8.42 -1.62 -18.92
C SER A 110 -7.90 -3.04 -19.17
N ASN A 111 -8.78 -3.99 -19.54
CA ASN A 111 -8.38 -5.36 -19.86
C ASN A 111 -7.40 -5.42 -21.06
N ARG A 112 -7.65 -4.60 -22.10
CA ARG A 112 -6.75 -4.50 -23.26
C ARG A 112 -5.40 -3.85 -22.88
N ALA A 113 -5.42 -2.86 -22.02
CA ALA A 113 -4.22 -2.19 -21.56
C ALA A 113 -3.33 -3.11 -20.72
N TYR A 114 -3.92 -3.94 -19.86
CA TYR A 114 -3.16 -4.94 -19.12
C TYR A 114 -2.49 -5.94 -20.06
N ALA A 115 -3.20 -6.48 -21.05
CA ALA A 115 -2.63 -7.39 -22.04
C ALA A 115 -1.53 -6.74 -22.90
N ALA A 116 -1.75 -5.47 -23.29
CA ALA A 116 -0.76 -4.68 -24.02
C ALA A 116 0.50 -4.41 -23.19
N TRP A 117 0.36 -4.07 -21.90
CA TRP A 117 1.47 -3.89 -20.97
C TRP A 117 2.29 -5.17 -20.80
N LEU A 118 1.65 -6.33 -20.60
CA LEU A 118 2.34 -7.63 -20.53
C LEU A 118 3.15 -7.91 -21.79
N SER A 119 2.56 -7.63 -22.96
CA SER A 119 3.22 -7.82 -24.26
C SER A 119 4.39 -6.86 -24.44
N ALA A 120 4.21 -5.59 -24.10
CA ALA A 120 5.24 -4.56 -24.14
C ALA A 120 6.42 -4.89 -23.21
N LYS A 121 6.13 -5.28 -21.97
CA LYS A 121 7.14 -5.69 -21.00
C LYS A 121 7.93 -6.89 -21.48
N LYS A 122 7.27 -7.91 -22.03
CA LYS A 122 7.92 -9.11 -22.58
C LYS A 122 8.77 -8.81 -23.81
N ALA A 123 8.29 -7.91 -24.67
CA ALA A 123 8.99 -7.51 -25.90
C ALA A 123 10.06 -6.43 -25.67
N ASN A 124 10.09 -5.84 -24.47
CA ASN A 124 10.90 -4.67 -24.16
C ASN A 124 10.65 -3.50 -25.11
N ASP A 125 9.39 -3.17 -25.35
CA ASP A 125 8.96 -2.16 -26.33
C ASP A 125 7.72 -1.42 -25.81
N PHE A 126 7.91 -0.20 -25.31
CA PHE A 126 6.84 0.68 -24.82
C PHE A 126 5.79 1.00 -25.90
N SER A 127 6.16 0.99 -27.18
CA SER A 127 5.24 1.34 -28.27
C SER A 127 4.01 0.43 -28.33
N LEU A 128 4.13 -0.81 -27.85
CA LEU A 128 3.02 -1.79 -27.76
C LEU A 128 2.00 -1.42 -26.68
N PHE A 129 2.37 -0.65 -25.66
CA PHE A 129 1.49 -0.21 -24.58
C PHE A 129 0.98 1.22 -24.77
N ARG A 130 1.69 2.05 -25.53
CA ARG A 130 1.49 3.48 -25.72
C ARG A 130 0.03 3.87 -25.98
N ASP A 131 -0.58 3.27 -27.02
CA ASP A 131 -1.94 3.63 -27.45
C ASP A 131 -2.98 3.21 -26.41
N ALA A 132 -2.77 2.08 -25.77
CA ALA A 132 -3.64 1.62 -24.68
C ALA A 132 -3.55 2.55 -23.46
N LEU A 133 -2.36 2.99 -23.08
CA LEU A 133 -2.17 3.98 -22.00
C LEU A 133 -2.84 5.33 -22.35
N ALA A 134 -2.70 5.80 -23.58
CA ALA A 134 -3.37 7.02 -24.05
C ALA A 134 -4.91 6.90 -23.94
N ASP A 135 -5.48 5.76 -24.28
CA ASP A 135 -6.91 5.48 -24.11
C ASP A 135 -7.33 5.51 -22.64
N LEU A 136 -6.55 4.90 -21.72
CA LEU A 136 -6.85 4.92 -20.27
C LEU A 136 -6.83 6.36 -19.73
N ILE A 137 -5.83 7.15 -20.09
CA ILE A 137 -5.75 8.57 -19.71
C ILE A 137 -6.98 9.34 -20.22
N ARG A 138 -7.39 9.11 -21.46
CA ARG A 138 -8.59 9.71 -22.06
C ARG A 138 -9.84 9.32 -21.29
N TYR A 139 -10.04 8.04 -20.99
CA TYR A 139 -11.20 7.57 -20.22
C TYR A 139 -11.23 8.11 -18.80
N THR A 140 -10.07 8.20 -18.13
CA THR A 140 -9.96 8.82 -16.81
C THR A 140 -10.45 10.28 -16.84
N ARG A 141 -9.99 11.07 -17.80
CA ARG A 141 -10.47 12.47 -17.97
C ARG A 141 -11.96 12.55 -18.27
N VAL A 142 -12.49 11.68 -19.15
CA VAL A 142 -13.93 11.62 -19.46
C VAL A 142 -14.74 11.29 -18.22
N ALA A 143 -14.31 10.31 -17.41
CA ALA A 143 -14.99 9.94 -16.17
C ALA A 143 -14.99 11.10 -15.16
N ILE A 144 -13.87 11.82 -15.03
CA ILE A 144 -13.77 13.01 -14.18
C ILE A 144 -14.66 14.15 -14.69
N ASP A 145 -14.71 14.39 -16.01
CA ASP A 145 -15.56 15.43 -16.58
C ASP A 145 -17.05 15.21 -16.41
N LEU A 146 -17.47 13.95 -16.24
CA LEU A 146 -18.86 13.60 -15.96
C LEU A 146 -19.28 13.80 -14.51
N ARG A 147 -18.33 14.04 -13.58
CA ARG A 147 -18.65 14.27 -12.16
C ARG A 147 -19.28 15.64 -11.95
N ASP A 148 -20.20 15.72 -11.02
CA ASP A 148 -20.76 17.02 -10.56
C ASP A 148 -19.72 17.79 -9.75
N GLU A 149 -18.87 17.08 -9.00
CA GLU A 149 -17.80 17.65 -8.20
C GLU A 149 -16.45 17.07 -8.64
N LYS A 150 -15.50 17.94 -8.91
CA LYS A 150 -14.12 17.61 -9.29
C LYS A 150 -13.18 18.67 -8.76
N LYS A 151 -11.91 18.34 -8.62
CA LYS A 151 -10.85 19.28 -8.22
C LYS A 151 -10.41 20.17 -9.40
N ASP A 152 -9.50 21.10 -9.13
CA ASP A 152 -9.02 22.09 -10.09
C ASP A 152 -8.30 21.47 -11.30
N SER A 153 -7.68 20.30 -11.12
CA SER A 153 -7.04 19.56 -12.20
C SER A 153 -7.49 18.10 -12.24
N TYR A 154 -7.25 17.41 -13.35
CA TYR A 154 -7.51 15.99 -13.47
C TYR A 154 -6.69 15.18 -12.46
N TYR A 155 -5.41 15.52 -12.28
CA TYR A 155 -4.56 14.78 -11.38
C TYR A 155 -4.87 15.06 -9.90
N ASP A 156 -5.28 16.29 -9.52
CA ASP A 156 -5.82 16.54 -8.16
C ASP A 156 -7.04 15.68 -7.87
N THR A 157 -7.90 15.44 -8.88
CA THR A 157 -9.06 14.56 -8.72
C THR A 157 -8.64 13.10 -8.53
N CYS A 158 -7.63 12.62 -9.29
CA CYS A 158 -7.08 11.27 -9.10
C CYS A 158 -6.46 11.11 -7.70
N LEU A 159 -5.74 12.13 -7.22
CA LEU A 159 -5.15 12.11 -5.87
C LEU A 159 -6.22 12.06 -4.78
N ASP A 160 -7.26 12.90 -4.88
CA ASP A 160 -8.37 12.92 -3.90
C ASP A 160 -9.18 11.60 -3.91
N ASP A 161 -9.21 10.91 -5.04
CA ASP A 161 -9.87 9.59 -5.14
C ASP A 161 -9.14 8.50 -4.36
N ILE A 162 -7.83 8.57 -4.30
CA ILE A 162 -6.96 7.61 -3.62
C ILE A 162 -6.71 8.01 -2.16
N GLU A 163 -6.38 9.30 -1.96
CA GLU A 163 -6.05 9.88 -0.65
C GLU A 163 -6.95 11.10 -0.44
N LYS A 164 -8.03 10.94 0.29
CA LYS A 164 -9.02 12.00 0.51
C LYS A 164 -8.37 13.28 1.03
N GLY A 165 -8.58 14.39 0.32
CA GLY A 165 -7.94 15.68 0.61
C GLY A 165 -6.54 15.84 -0.01
N GLY A 166 -6.02 14.81 -0.69
CA GLY A 166 -4.74 14.87 -1.40
C GLY A 166 -4.76 15.89 -2.53
N SER A 167 -3.64 16.60 -2.73
CA SER A 167 -3.51 17.61 -3.78
C SER A 167 -2.09 17.71 -4.31
N ILE A 168 -1.98 18.19 -5.55
CA ILE A 168 -0.68 18.53 -6.19
C ILE A 168 0.11 19.50 -5.31
N GLN A 169 -0.53 20.55 -4.79
CA GLN A 169 0.15 21.55 -3.95
C GLN A 169 0.83 20.92 -2.74
N GLN A 170 0.15 20.00 -2.09
CA GLN A 170 0.65 19.30 -0.90
C GLN A 170 1.79 18.35 -1.25
N LEU A 171 1.61 17.56 -2.33
CA LEU A 171 2.61 16.59 -2.77
C LEU A 171 3.84 17.24 -3.42
N ASP A 172 3.69 18.35 -4.14
CA ASP A 172 4.84 19.12 -4.65
C ASP A 172 5.73 19.61 -3.51
N GLY A 173 5.13 20.12 -2.41
CA GLY A 173 5.88 20.51 -1.21
C GLY A 173 6.59 19.34 -0.53
N PHE A 174 5.87 18.22 -0.38
CA PHE A 174 6.40 16.98 0.19
C PHE A 174 7.59 16.43 -0.61
N PHE A 175 7.43 16.27 -1.92
CA PHE A 175 8.47 15.71 -2.78
C PHE A 175 9.62 16.67 -3.04
N ALA A 176 9.39 17.99 -3.02
CA ALA A 176 10.47 18.96 -3.09
C ALA A 176 11.41 18.86 -1.88
N ALA A 177 10.86 18.80 -0.66
CA ALA A 177 11.66 18.61 0.55
C ALA A 177 12.43 17.28 0.54
N LEU A 178 11.76 16.19 0.09
CA LEU A 178 12.38 14.87 -0.05
C LEU A 178 13.54 14.90 -1.05
N LYS A 179 13.34 15.48 -2.23
CA LYS A 179 14.37 15.61 -3.27
C LYS A 179 15.57 16.40 -2.76
N GLU A 180 15.32 17.54 -2.09
CA GLU A 180 16.37 18.43 -1.57
C GLU A 180 17.28 17.74 -0.57
N ARG A 181 16.75 16.88 0.32
CA ARG A 181 17.53 16.24 1.37
C ARG A 181 18.04 14.85 0.98
N ILE A 182 17.24 14.02 0.35
CA ILE A 182 17.57 12.60 0.11
C ILE A 182 18.50 12.41 -1.10
N VAL A 183 18.34 13.18 -2.18
CA VAL A 183 19.25 13.05 -3.34
C VAL A 183 20.72 13.35 -2.98
N PRO A 184 21.04 14.43 -2.23
CA PRO A 184 22.42 14.66 -1.77
C PRO A 184 22.89 13.58 -0.79
N LEU A 185 22.03 13.13 0.13
CA LEU A 185 22.39 12.08 1.09
C LEU A 185 22.75 10.76 0.39
N LEU A 186 21.93 10.33 -0.57
CA LEU A 186 22.21 9.12 -1.37
C LEU A 186 23.55 9.24 -2.12
N LYS A 187 23.83 10.40 -2.72
CA LYS A 187 25.13 10.66 -3.39
C LYS A 187 26.31 10.56 -2.41
N ARG A 188 26.16 11.09 -1.20
CA ARG A 188 27.19 10.98 -0.15
C ARG A 188 27.37 9.54 0.32
N VAL A 189 26.27 8.80 0.53
CA VAL A 189 26.33 7.37 0.88
C VAL A 189 27.15 6.59 -0.16
N VAL A 190 26.88 6.81 -1.45
CA VAL A 190 27.60 6.14 -2.54
C VAL A 190 29.08 6.54 -2.63
N ALA A 191 29.40 7.83 -2.42
CA ALA A 191 30.73 8.36 -2.63
C ALA A 191 31.66 8.25 -1.41
N GLU A 192 31.12 8.34 -0.21
CA GLU A 192 31.88 8.52 1.05
C GLU A 192 31.57 7.42 2.09
N GLY A 193 30.49 6.65 1.89
CA GLY A 193 30.02 5.66 2.86
C GLY A 193 31.02 4.53 3.05
N LYS A 194 31.13 4.02 4.28
CA LYS A 194 31.92 2.80 4.54
C LYS A 194 31.34 1.61 3.79
N PRO A 195 32.17 0.66 3.32
CA PRO A 195 31.67 -0.57 2.73
C PRO A 195 30.94 -1.41 3.77
N ILE A 196 29.79 -1.99 3.37
CA ILE A 196 29.00 -2.90 4.19
C ILE A 196 29.13 -4.31 3.63
N ARG A 197 29.28 -5.29 4.52
CA ARG A 197 29.37 -6.71 4.17
C ARG A 197 27.97 -7.26 3.86
N GLU A 198 27.79 -7.87 2.69
CA GLU A 198 26.49 -8.40 2.22
C GLU A 198 26.60 -9.83 1.64
N ASP A 199 27.80 -10.41 1.57
CA ASP A 199 28.06 -11.69 0.93
C ASP A 199 27.24 -12.86 1.49
N PHE A 200 26.67 -12.68 2.67
CA PHE A 200 25.86 -13.69 3.34
C PHE A 200 24.35 -13.56 3.05
N MET A 201 23.89 -12.46 2.47
CA MET A 201 22.45 -12.19 2.30
C MET A 201 21.75 -13.20 1.37
N SER A 202 22.49 -13.82 0.43
CA SER A 202 21.98 -14.84 -0.47
C SER A 202 22.32 -16.28 -0.05
N ARG A 203 22.76 -16.50 1.20
CA ARG A 203 23.00 -17.84 1.71
C ARG A 203 21.68 -18.63 1.81
N PRO A 204 21.62 -19.87 1.30
CA PRO A 204 20.38 -20.61 1.21
C PRO A 204 19.90 -21.08 2.59
N VAL A 205 18.59 -20.91 2.81
CA VAL A 205 17.87 -21.44 3.99
C VAL A 205 16.63 -22.21 3.49
N PRO A 206 16.45 -23.48 3.93
CA PRO A 206 15.32 -24.29 3.45
C PRO A 206 13.96 -23.66 3.71
N ILE A 207 13.03 -23.75 2.77
CA ILE A 207 11.69 -23.16 2.82
C ILE A 207 10.94 -23.48 4.13
N PRO A 208 10.94 -24.71 4.68
CA PRO A 208 10.25 -24.98 5.96
C PRO A 208 10.78 -24.14 7.13
N ARG A 209 12.05 -23.74 7.08
CA ARG A 209 12.68 -22.87 8.10
C ARG A 209 12.27 -21.42 7.91
N GLN A 210 12.14 -20.98 6.67
CA GLN A 210 11.61 -19.66 6.35
C GLN A 210 10.14 -19.53 6.81
N GLU A 211 9.30 -20.55 6.57
CA GLU A 211 7.93 -20.58 7.08
C GLU A 211 7.87 -20.51 8.62
N ALA A 212 8.75 -21.23 9.31
CA ALA A 212 8.84 -21.15 10.77
C ALA A 212 9.21 -19.73 11.24
N MET A 213 10.08 -19.02 10.51
CA MET A 213 10.43 -17.64 10.80
C MET A 213 9.22 -16.70 10.58
N SER A 214 8.50 -16.85 9.48
CA SER A 214 7.29 -16.04 9.22
C SER A 214 6.25 -16.22 10.33
N ARG A 215 6.00 -17.43 10.77
CA ARG A 215 5.07 -17.71 11.89
C ARG A 215 5.54 -17.10 13.21
N TYR A 216 6.84 -17.14 13.48
CA TYR A 216 7.44 -16.49 14.65
C TYR A 216 7.26 -14.96 14.59
N LEU A 217 7.51 -14.32 13.45
CA LEU A 217 7.36 -12.87 13.28
C LEU A 217 5.91 -12.41 13.47
N LEU A 218 4.95 -13.08 12.83
CA LEU A 218 3.52 -12.76 12.96
C LEU A 218 3.03 -12.93 14.42
N GLU A 219 3.58 -13.90 15.17
CA GLU A 219 3.32 -14.04 16.60
C GLU A 219 3.96 -12.91 17.41
N LEU A 220 5.18 -12.52 17.07
CA LEU A 220 5.92 -11.44 17.72
C LEU A 220 5.22 -10.08 17.53
N GLU A 221 4.64 -9.82 16.37
CA GLU A 221 3.79 -8.64 16.10
C GLU A 221 2.49 -8.64 16.91
N GLY A 222 2.09 -9.80 17.45
CA GLY A 222 0.90 -9.94 18.29
C GLY A 222 -0.38 -10.30 17.52
N LEU A 223 -0.25 -10.88 16.32
CA LEU A 223 -1.39 -11.37 15.55
C LEU A 223 -2.07 -12.57 16.23
N ARG A 224 -3.40 -12.57 16.18
CA ARG A 224 -4.22 -13.66 16.73
C ARG A 224 -4.20 -14.87 15.80
N LYS A 225 -3.54 -15.95 16.21
CA LYS A 225 -3.45 -17.20 15.42
C LYS A 225 -4.80 -17.79 15.01
N SER A 226 -5.83 -17.62 15.85
CA SER A 226 -7.18 -18.13 15.59
C SER A 226 -7.94 -17.38 14.49
N ALA A 227 -7.44 -16.20 14.10
CA ALA A 227 -8.02 -15.33 13.06
C ALA A 227 -7.04 -15.12 11.89
N LEU A 228 -6.01 -15.97 11.76
CA LEU A 228 -4.92 -15.77 10.81
C LEU A 228 -4.70 -17.00 9.94
N VAL A 229 -4.59 -16.79 8.63
CA VAL A 229 -4.09 -17.78 7.66
C VAL A 229 -2.78 -17.26 7.08
N LEU A 230 -1.76 -18.11 6.97
CA LEU A 230 -0.51 -17.84 6.25
C LEU A 230 -0.38 -18.82 5.10
N MET A 231 -0.25 -18.32 3.87
CA MET A 231 -0.03 -19.10 2.66
C MET A 231 1.06 -18.47 1.77
N THR A 232 1.35 -19.10 0.65
CA THR A 232 2.33 -18.61 -0.33
C THR A 232 1.66 -18.22 -1.63
N THR A 233 2.16 -17.14 -2.26
CA THR A 233 1.76 -16.68 -3.59
C THR A 233 2.97 -16.17 -4.36
N GLU A 234 2.83 -15.92 -5.65
CA GLU A 234 3.88 -15.28 -6.46
C GLU A 234 4.13 -13.83 -6.01
N HIS A 235 3.07 -13.10 -5.72
CA HIS A 235 3.13 -11.73 -5.19
C HIS A 235 2.45 -11.69 -3.82
N PRO A 236 3.22 -11.47 -2.73
CA PRO A 236 2.68 -11.35 -1.38
C PRO A 236 1.58 -10.29 -1.27
N PHE A 237 0.57 -10.58 -0.48
CA PHE A 237 -0.51 -9.66 -0.14
C PHE A 237 -1.21 -10.08 1.15
N THR A 238 -1.93 -9.14 1.75
CA THR A 238 -2.83 -9.38 2.88
C THR A 238 -4.26 -9.02 2.49
N THR A 239 -5.21 -9.85 2.90
CA THR A 239 -6.65 -9.63 2.72
C THR A 239 -7.42 -10.07 3.95
N ASN A 240 -8.68 -9.61 4.09
CA ASN A 240 -9.54 -10.00 5.18
C ASN A 240 -10.98 -10.31 4.72
N PHE A 241 -11.69 -11.00 5.58
CA PHE A 241 -13.14 -11.24 5.50
C PHE A 241 -13.75 -10.91 6.86
N GLY A 242 -13.57 -9.64 7.24
CA GLY A 242 -13.77 -9.16 8.60
C GLY A 242 -12.56 -9.39 9.51
N ASN A 243 -12.60 -8.84 10.72
CA ASN A 243 -11.47 -8.86 11.66
C ASN A 243 -11.19 -10.25 12.30
N HIS A 244 -11.97 -11.26 11.97
CA HIS A 244 -11.83 -12.64 12.45
C HIS A 244 -11.34 -13.64 11.38
N ASP A 245 -11.16 -13.22 10.13
CA ASP A 245 -10.60 -14.04 9.04
C ASP A 245 -9.65 -13.17 8.21
N VAL A 246 -8.41 -13.04 8.67
CA VAL A 246 -7.35 -12.27 8.02
C VAL A 246 -6.33 -13.23 7.41
N ARG A 247 -5.91 -12.98 6.18
CA ARG A 247 -5.07 -13.88 5.41
C ARG A 247 -3.86 -13.16 4.88
N VAL A 248 -2.70 -13.63 5.30
CA VAL A 248 -1.37 -13.16 4.90
C VAL A 248 -0.80 -14.14 3.89
N THR A 249 -0.21 -13.64 2.83
CA THR A 249 0.60 -14.44 1.92
C THR A 249 2.03 -13.94 1.91
N THR A 250 2.96 -14.84 1.60
CA THR A 250 4.37 -14.53 1.42
C THR A 250 4.94 -15.32 0.25
N HIS A 251 6.19 -15.05 -0.13
CA HIS A 251 6.92 -15.82 -1.11
C HIS A 251 8.26 -16.27 -0.53
N TYR A 252 8.61 -17.55 -0.70
CA TYR A 252 9.84 -18.11 -0.19
C TYR A 252 10.82 -18.41 -1.32
N HIS A 253 12.03 -17.85 -1.21
CA HIS A 253 13.18 -18.21 -2.03
C HIS A 253 14.31 -18.71 -1.15
N GLU A 254 14.91 -19.85 -1.47
CA GLU A 254 15.98 -20.44 -0.63
C GLU A 254 17.16 -19.48 -0.45
N ASP A 255 17.50 -18.70 -1.45
CA ASP A 255 18.60 -17.73 -1.49
C ASP A 255 18.17 -16.30 -1.06
N SER A 256 16.99 -16.12 -0.50
CA SER A 256 16.46 -14.81 -0.11
C SER A 256 15.73 -14.82 1.25
N PHE A 257 16.27 -15.57 2.21
CA PHE A 257 15.66 -15.73 3.54
C PHE A 257 15.41 -14.39 4.24
N ILE A 258 16.38 -13.49 4.20
CA ILE A 258 16.26 -12.19 4.89
C ILE A 258 15.19 -11.30 4.24
N SER A 259 15.02 -11.37 2.92
CA SER A 259 13.94 -10.66 2.23
C SER A 259 12.55 -11.10 2.74
N ASN A 260 12.36 -12.41 2.94
CA ASN A 260 11.11 -12.93 3.49
C ASN A 260 10.80 -12.38 4.89
N VAL A 261 11.81 -12.11 5.73
CA VAL A 261 11.61 -11.50 7.05
C VAL A 261 10.86 -10.16 6.92
N PHE A 262 11.31 -9.30 6.02
CA PHE A 262 10.71 -7.97 5.83
C PHE A 262 9.38 -8.02 5.10
N THR A 263 9.21 -8.91 4.13
CA THR A 263 7.92 -9.16 3.49
C THR A 263 6.88 -9.63 4.53
N THR A 264 7.26 -10.55 5.43
CA THR A 264 6.36 -11.03 6.49
C THR A 264 5.97 -9.90 7.46
N LEU A 265 6.91 -9.03 7.84
CA LEU A 265 6.62 -7.88 8.70
C LEU A 265 5.71 -6.86 8.01
N HIS A 266 5.89 -6.64 6.71
CA HIS A 266 5.04 -5.77 5.91
C HIS A 266 3.59 -6.27 5.90
N GLU A 267 3.40 -7.52 5.48
CA GLU A 267 2.07 -8.13 5.41
C GLU A 267 1.46 -8.33 6.80
N GLY A 268 2.29 -8.61 7.81
CA GLY A 268 1.90 -8.66 9.21
C GLY A 268 1.36 -7.32 9.72
N GLY A 269 1.97 -6.20 9.33
CA GLY A 269 1.49 -4.85 9.65
C GLY A 269 0.07 -4.60 9.11
N HIS A 270 -0.19 -4.95 7.83
CA HIS A 270 -1.53 -4.90 7.27
C HIS A 270 -2.52 -5.77 8.05
N ALA A 271 -2.12 -7.00 8.33
CA ALA A 271 -2.95 -7.96 9.07
C ALA A 271 -3.25 -7.50 10.51
N LEU A 272 -2.30 -6.82 11.13
CA LEU A 272 -2.46 -6.29 12.49
C LEU A 272 -3.56 -5.26 12.56
N PHE A 273 -3.61 -4.31 11.60
CA PHE A 273 -4.70 -3.37 11.48
C PHE A 273 -6.04 -4.10 11.27
N MET A 274 -6.12 -4.97 10.25
CA MET A 274 -7.35 -5.69 9.91
C MET A 274 -7.90 -6.53 11.07
N GLN A 275 -7.05 -7.13 11.90
CA GLN A 275 -7.49 -7.89 13.07
C GLN A 275 -7.98 -7.02 14.23
N ASN A 276 -7.57 -5.76 14.29
CA ASN A 276 -7.78 -4.88 15.45
C ASN A 276 -8.62 -3.64 15.14
N GLU A 277 -9.14 -3.50 13.93
CA GLU A 277 -10.15 -2.49 13.64
C GLU A 277 -11.40 -2.76 14.50
N PRO A 278 -12.00 -1.73 15.13
CA PRO A 278 -13.12 -1.92 16.06
C PRO A 278 -14.32 -2.62 15.41
N GLN A 279 -14.91 -3.61 16.11
CA GLN A 279 -16.07 -4.37 15.64
C GLN A 279 -17.26 -3.47 15.28
N GLU A 280 -17.47 -2.36 16.01
CA GLU A 280 -18.54 -1.41 15.71
C GLU A 280 -18.43 -0.84 14.29
N ILE A 281 -17.20 -0.63 13.78
CA ILE A 281 -16.95 -0.12 12.42
C ILE A 281 -17.42 -1.14 11.39
N HIS A 282 -17.11 -2.42 11.60
CA HIS A 282 -17.59 -3.53 10.75
C HIS A 282 -19.12 -3.66 10.81
N ASP A 283 -19.70 -3.66 12.00
CA ASP A 283 -21.15 -3.79 12.19
C ASP A 283 -21.98 -2.65 11.56
N GLN A 284 -21.32 -1.51 11.29
CA GLN A 284 -21.94 -0.34 10.67
C GLN A 284 -21.53 -0.16 9.19
N HIS A 285 -20.94 -1.16 8.55
CA HIS A 285 -20.47 -1.09 7.15
C HIS A 285 -19.56 0.13 6.88
N CYS A 286 -18.72 0.48 7.84
CA CYS A 286 -17.76 1.58 7.75
C CYS A 286 -16.30 1.10 7.72
N ALA A 287 -16.08 -0.21 7.76
CA ALA A 287 -14.77 -0.82 7.63
C ALA A 287 -14.17 -0.59 6.24
N ASP A 288 -12.86 -0.79 6.12
CA ASP A 288 -12.10 -0.70 4.86
C ASP A 288 -12.21 0.66 4.13
N ASN A 289 -12.60 1.73 4.84
CA ASN A 289 -12.64 3.09 4.31
C ASN A 289 -11.37 3.91 4.61
N MET A 290 -10.35 3.26 5.12
CA MET A 290 -9.05 3.85 5.35
C MET A 290 -8.32 4.08 4.01
N SER A 291 -7.62 5.20 3.88
CA SER A 291 -6.87 5.48 2.66
C SER A 291 -5.68 4.54 2.49
N ASN A 292 -5.21 4.41 1.25
CA ASN A 292 -4.09 3.54 0.95
C ASN A 292 -2.80 3.94 1.70
N ALA A 293 -2.51 5.25 1.81
CA ALA A 293 -1.34 5.72 2.56
C ALA A 293 -1.44 5.41 4.04
N MET A 294 -2.64 5.55 4.64
CA MET A 294 -2.85 5.21 6.04
C MET A 294 -2.64 3.71 6.27
N HIS A 295 -3.15 2.85 5.37
CA HIS A 295 -2.96 1.40 5.46
C HIS A 295 -1.49 1.00 5.25
N GLU A 296 -0.84 1.59 4.25
CA GLU A 296 0.59 1.39 3.97
C GLU A 296 1.48 1.94 5.11
N THR A 297 0.98 2.89 5.90
CA THR A 297 1.70 3.37 7.09
C THR A 297 1.99 2.23 8.05
N ILE A 298 1.03 1.34 8.28
CA ILE A 298 1.18 0.27 9.27
C ILE A 298 2.15 -0.80 8.77
N SER A 299 2.04 -1.19 7.51
CA SER A 299 2.98 -2.15 6.89
C SER A 299 4.41 -1.62 6.90
N ARG A 300 4.61 -0.35 6.47
CA ARG A 300 5.93 0.29 6.46
C ARG A 300 6.46 0.57 7.87
N PHE A 301 5.59 0.82 8.83
CA PHE A 301 5.98 0.97 10.24
C PHE A 301 6.65 -0.30 10.74
N TYR A 302 6.04 -1.47 10.54
CA TYR A 302 6.62 -2.74 10.96
C TYR A 302 7.79 -3.19 10.09
N GLU A 303 7.73 -3.01 8.78
CA GLU A 303 8.82 -3.37 7.88
C GLU A 303 10.07 -2.52 8.10
N ASN A 304 9.93 -1.19 8.05
CA ASN A 304 11.07 -0.27 7.99
C ASN A 304 11.44 0.30 9.36
N LEU A 305 10.48 0.92 10.06
CA LEU A 305 10.78 1.68 11.27
C LEU A 305 11.06 0.77 12.47
N ILE A 306 10.34 -0.33 12.59
CA ILE A 306 10.58 -1.36 13.61
C ILE A 306 11.56 -2.39 13.06
N GLY A 307 11.22 -3.10 11.99
CA GLY A 307 11.92 -4.28 11.48
C GLY A 307 13.37 -4.03 11.09
N ARG A 308 13.65 -2.86 10.51
CA ARG A 308 15.02 -2.48 10.12
C ARG A 308 15.76 -1.68 11.21
N SER A 309 15.21 -1.56 12.42
CA SER A 309 15.90 -0.95 13.55
C SER A 309 17.00 -1.86 14.12
N GLU A 310 18.04 -1.27 14.70
CA GLU A 310 19.12 -2.02 15.35
C GLU A 310 18.59 -2.86 16.53
N ALA A 311 17.60 -2.33 17.26
CA ALA A 311 16.96 -3.01 18.36
C ALA A 311 16.22 -4.28 17.90
N PHE A 312 15.46 -4.21 16.81
CA PHE A 312 14.70 -5.35 16.29
C PHE A 312 15.59 -6.41 15.66
N VAL A 313 16.58 -6.00 14.87
CA VAL A 313 17.54 -6.94 14.27
C VAL A 313 18.26 -7.73 15.37
N SER A 314 18.69 -7.06 16.46
CA SER A 314 19.31 -7.73 17.61
C SER A 314 18.34 -8.69 18.35
N LEU A 315 17.05 -8.32 18.42
CA LEU A 315 16.03 -9.19 19.01
C LEU A 315 15.83 -10.49 18.22
N VAL A 316 15.76 -10.39 16.87
CA VAL A 316 15.44 -11.56 16.02
C VAL A 316 16.68 -12.34 15.57
N ALA A 317 17.89 -11.78 15.64
CA ALA A 317 19.12 -12.43 15.23
C ALA A 317 19.36 -13.82 15.83
N PRO A 318 19.11 -14.06 17.14
CA PRO A 318 19.22 -15.40 17.72
C PRO A 318 18.27 -16.42 17.05
N LYS A 319 17.04 -15.99 16.72
CA LYS A 319 16.05 -16.83 16.04
C LYS A 319 16.40 -17.09 14.58
N ILE A 320 16.97 -16.10 13.89
CA ILE A 320 17.51 -16.25 12.54
C ILE A 320 18.62 -17.33 12.53
N ARG A 321 19.58 -17.28 13.49
CA ARG A 321 20.64 -18.29 13.59
C ARG A 321 20.09 -19.66 13.90
N GLU A 322 19.16 -19.78 14.86
CA GLU A 322 18.51 -21.03 15.21
C GLU A 322 17.84 -21.69 13.99
N LEU A 323 17.02 -20.93 13.27
CA LEU A 323 16.24 -21.44 12.14
C LEU A 323 17.09 -21.65 10.87
N SER A 324 18.17 -20.92 10.70
CA SER A 324 19.09 -21.10 9.58
C SER A 324 20.05 -22.27 9.75
N GLU A 325 19.98 -23.01 10.89
CA GLU A 325 20.83 -24.18 11.17
C GLU A 325 22.33 -23.91 11.03
N GLY A 326 22.77 -22.74 11.49
CA GLY A 326 24.18 -22.34 11.48
C GLY A 326 24.63 -21.55 10.25
N VAL A 327 23.77 -21.35 9.26
CA VAL A 327 24.11 -20.58 8.04
C VAL A 327 24.58 -19.17 8.36
N PHE A 328 24.05 -18.55 9.44
CA PHE A 328 24.39 -17.18 9.86
C PHE A 328 25.18 -17.13 11.18
N ASP A 329 25.76 -18.23 11.67
CA ASP A 329 26.48 -18.26 12.96
C ASP A 329 27.74 -17.39 12.97
N ASP A 330 28.38 -17.17 11.80
CA ASP A 330 29.53 -16.32 11.64
C ASP A 330 29.20 -14.82 11.46
N ILE A 331 27.91 -14.48 11.49
CA ILE A 331 27.43 -13.10 11.27
C ILE A 331 27.04 -12.48 12.61
N THR A 332 27.63 -11.34 12.94
CA THR A 332 27.25 -10.54 14.11
C THR A 332 25.90 -9.83 13.91
N ASP A 333 25.22 -9.49 15.02
CA ASP A 333 23.99 -8.69 14.96
C ASP A 333 24.22 -7.34 14.25
N ARG A 334 25.42 -6.76 14.45
CA ARG A 334 25.80 -5.51 13.81
C ARG A 334 25.96 -5.66 12.29
N GLU A 335 26.63 -6.70 11.82
CA GLU A 335 26.74 -6.99 10.39
C GLU A 335 25.38 -7.26 9.76
N LEU A 336 24.50 -8.00 10.45
CA LEU A 336 23.14 -8.25 9.98
C LEU A 336 22.36 -6.93 9.88
N TYR A 337 22.41 -6.07 10.92
CA TYR A 337 21.75 -4.76 10.89
C TYR A 337 22.28 -3.87 9.75
N GLU A 338 23.57 -3.84 9.52
CA GLU A 338 24.16 -3.07 8.43
C GLU A 338 23.70 -3.60 7.06
N ALA A 339 23.74 -4.91 6.86
CA ALA A 339 23.39 -5.54 5.58
C ALA A 339 21.91 -5.35 5.20
N VAL A 340 20.97 -5.44 6.15
CA VAL A 340 19.53 -5.22 5.86
C VAL A 340 19.18 -3.76 5.60
N ASN A 341 20.11 -2.84 5.87
CA ASN A 341 19.93 -1.41 5.67
C ASN A 341 20.86 -0.83 4.58
N VAL A 342 21.42 -1.68 3.73
CA VAL A 342 22.26 -1.19 2.62
C VAL A 342 21.45 -0.29 1.72
N ALA A 343 22.00 0.88 1.41
CA ALA A 343 21.41 1.85 0.49
C ALA A 343 22.27 2.00 -0.75
N ARG A 344 21.65 1.89 -1.91
CA ARG A 344 22.30 2.06 -3.21
C ARG A 344 21.27 2.46 -4.28
N PRO A 345 21.67 3.23 -5.28
CA PRO A 345 20.82 3.46 -6.45
C PRO A 345 20.47 2.14 -7.13
N SER A 346 19.19 1.93 -7.41
CA SER A 346 18.69 0.73 -8.09
C SER A 346 17.74 1.09 -9.24
N LEU A 347 17.45 0.12 -10.11
CA LEU A 347 16.53 0.31 -11.24
C LEU A 347 15.08 -0.02 -10.86
N ILE A 348 14.89 -1.05 -10.05
CA ILE A 348 13.57 -1.63 -9.79
C ILE A 348 13.02 -1.10 -8.46
N ARG A 349 11.85 -0.47 -8.51
CA ARG A 349 11.20 0.15 -7.34
C ARG A 349 10.94 -0.86 -6.22
N THR A 350 10.43 -2.03 -6.55
CA THR A 350 10.11 -3.07 -5.55
C THR A 350 11.32 -3.65 -4.84
N GLU A 351 12.52 -3.46 -5.41
CA GLU A 351 13.81 -3.88 -4.84
C GLU A 351 14.59 -2.72 -4.22
N ALA A 352 14.01 -1.50 -4.26
CA ALA A 352 14.69 -0.31 -3.75
C ALA A 352 14.80 -0.34 -2.23
N ASP A 353 15.94 0.13 -1.73
CA ASP A 353 16.20 0.29 -0.30
C ASP A 353 15.39 1.44 0.31
N GLU A 354 15.36 1.48 1.64
CA GLU A 354 14.56 2.46 2.40
C GLU A 354 14.93 3.92 2.08
N LEU A 355 16.21 4.22 1.83
CA LEU A 355 16.68 5.58 1.53
C LEU A 355 16.24 6.03 0.14
N SER A 356 16.38 5.16 -0.87
CA SER A 356 16.12 5.51 -2.27
C SER A 356 14.66 5.30 -2.69
N TYR A 357 13.86 4.53 -1.95
CA TYR A 357 12.50 4.14 -2.33
C TYR A 357 11.61 5.32 -2.71
N CYS A 358 11.57 6.37 -1.89
CA CYS A 358 10.71 7.53 -2.16
C CYS A 358 11.13 8.34 -3.39
N LEU A 359 12.39 8.23 -3.85
CA LEU A 359 12.83 8.83 -5.11
C LEU A 359 12.22 8.12 -6.33
N HIS A 360 12.04 6.80 -6.25
CA HIS A 360 11.30 6.04 -7.26
C HIS A 360 9.84 6.49 -7.34
N ILE A 361 9.22 6.78 -6.19
CA ILE A 361 7.84 7.28 -6.14
C ILE A 361 7.75 8.70 -6.70
N LEU A 362 8.68 9.58 -6.34
CA LEU A 362 8.75 10.94 -6.89
C LEU A 362 8.76 10.96 -8.43
N ILE A 363 9.54 10.07 -9.06
CA ILE A 363 9.61 9.97 -10.53
C ILE A 363 8.23 9.65 -11.11
N ARG A 364 7.52 8.72 -10.53
CA ARG A 364 6.16 8.32 -10.97
C ARG A 364 5.16 9.43 -10.76
N TYR A 365 5.19 10.08 -9.61
CA TYR A 365 4.34 11.23 -9.28
C TYR A 365 4.49 12.37 -10.31
N GLU A 366 5.72 12.77 -10.60
CA GLU A 366 5.98 13.86 -11.56
C GLU A 366 5.53 13.51 -12.98
N LEU A 367 5.69 12.26 -13.41
CA LEU A 367 5.23 11.78 -14.73
C LEU A 367 3.70 11.71 -14.79
N GLU A 368 3.06 11.11 -13.77
CA GLU A 368 1.59 11.03 -13.73
C GLU A 368 0.95 12.41 -13.75
N LYS A 369 1.45 13.34 -12.92
CA LYS A 369 0.99 14.72 -12.88
C LYS A 369 1.04 15.34 -14.28
N ALA A 370 2.15 15.17 -14.98
CA ALA A 370 2.36 15.76 -16.29
C ALA A 370 1.45 15.15 -17.37
N PHE A 371 1.38 13.82 -17.48
CA PHE A 371 0.58 13.22 -18.55
C PHE A 371 -0.93 13.20 -18.24
N ILE A 372 -1.37 13.09 -16.97
CA ILE A 372 -2.79 13.18 -16.62
C ILE A 372 -3.33 14.60 -16.83
N ASN A 373 -2.55 15.64 -16.58
CA ASN A 373 -2.96 17.01 -16.84
C ASN A 373 -2.74 17.44 -18.30
N GLY A 374 -2.04 16.64 -19.12
CA GLY A 374 -1.82 16.92 -20.55
C GLY A 374 -0.67 17.86 -20.84
N GLU A 375 0.28 17.98 -19.91
CA GLU A 375 1.50 18.77 -20.09
C GLU A 375 2.50 18.05 -21.01
N ILE A 376 2.46 16.70 -21.02
CA ILE A 376 3.26 15.85 -21.89
C ILE A 376 2.39 14.80 -22.59
N GLY A 377 2.84 14.34 -23.75
CA GLY A 377 2.26 13.19 -24.45
C GLY A 377 2.81 11.86 -23.96
N VAL A 378 2.09 10.78 -24.21
CA VAL A 378 2.53 9.41 -23.80
C VAL A 378 3.85 9.01 -24.48
N ASP A 379 4.14 9.53 -25.67
CA ASP A 379 5.39 9.24 -26.39
C ASP A 379 6.64 9.77 -25.66
N GLU A 380 6.49 10.78 -24.79
CA GLU A 380 7.60 11.39 -24.05
C GLU A 380 7.96 10.63 -22.76
N ILE A 381 7.07 9.74 -22.30
CA ILE A 381 7.22 9.04 -21.02
C ILE A 381 8.55 8.29 -20.90
N PRO A 382 8.98 7.42 -21.86
CA PRO A 382 10.23 6.70 -21.72
C PRO A 382 11.47 7.61 -21.59
N ALA A 383 11.53 8.65 -22.39
CA ALA A 383 12.66 9.60 -22.37
C ALA A 383 12.71 10.40 -21.05
N LEU A 384 11.57 10.90 -20.58
CA LEU A 384 11.46 11.63 -19.33
C LEU A 384 11.70 10.74 -18.11
N TRP A 385 11.24 9.48 -18.15
CA TRP A 385 11.56 8.47 -17.13
C TRP A 385 13.06 8.30 -16.99
N ASN A 386 13.75 8.04 -18.11
CA ASN A 386 15.20 7.82 -18.11
C ASN A 386 15.96 9.05 -17.60
N ALA A 387 15.55 10.25 -18.00
CA ALA A 387 16.15 11.51 -17.55
C ALA A 387 16.01 11.69 -16.02
N LYS A 388 14.82 11.42 -15.46
CA LYS A 388 14.58 11.54 -14.02
C LYS A 388 15.32 10.48 -13.19
N TYR A 389 15.44 9.24 -13.69
CA TYR A 389 16.26 8.21 -13.07
C TYR A 389 17.73 8.63 -12.99
N LYS A 390 18.25 9.21 -14.08
CA LYS A 390 19.62 9.75 -14.10
C LYS A 390 19.82 10.89 -13.12
N GLU A 391 18.85 11.83 -13.07
CA GLU A 391 18.90 13.01 -12.21
C GLU A 391 18.85 12.65 -10.71
N TYR A 392 17.87 11.80 -10.30
CA TYR A 392 17.57 11.56 -8.88
C TYR A 392 18.34 10.38 -8.30
N LEU A 393 18.50 9.32 -9.07
CA LEU A 393 19.18 8.09 -8.63
C LEU A 393 20.58 7.94 -9.20
N GLY A 394 20.94 8.70 -10.23
CA GLY A 394 22.28 8.61 -10.87
C GLY A 394 22.46 7.39 -11.76
N VAL A 395 21.41 6.60 -12.01
CA VAL A 395 21.47 5.37 -12.82
C VAL A 395 21.00 5.59 -14.24
N ASP A 396 21.60 4.86 -15.18
CA ASP A 396 21.14 4.83 -16.57
C ASP A 396 20.13 3.68 -16.74
N VAL A 397 18.96 3.98 -17.30
CA VAL A 397 17.93 2.98 -17.57
C VAL A 397 18.27 2.30 -18.90
N PRO A 398 18.53 0.98 -18.90
CA PRO A 398 19.05 0.31 -20.09
C PRO A 398 17.97 -0.08 -21.11
N ASP A 399 16.72 -0.20 -20.67
CA ASP A 399 15.61 -0.70 -21.48
C ASP A 399 14.24 -0.34 -20.85
N ASP A 400 13.16 -0.46 -21.62
CA ASP A 400 11.80 -0.09 -21.18
C ASP A 400 11.26 -1.05 -20.11
N THR A 401 11.65 -2.32 -20.15
CA THR A 401 11.20 -3.34 -19.17
C THR A 401 11.67 -3.01 -17.76
N ARG A 402 12.93 -2.56 -17.61
CA ARG A 402 13.49 -2.08 -16.35
C ARG A 402 13.27 -0.58 -16.15
N GLY A 403 12.65 0.07 -17.12
CA GLY A 403 12.24 1.47 -17.13
C GLY A 403 10.75 1.63 -16.86
N CYS A 404 10.08 2.35 -17.76
CA CYS A 404 8.68 2.77 -17.60
C CYS A 404 7.65 1.62 -17.65
N LEU A 405 8.04 0.41 -18.04
CA LEU A 405 7.18 -0.77 -18.05
C LEU A 405 7.31 -1.64 -16.78
N GLN A 406 8.11 -1.24 -15.79
CA GLN A 406 8.33 -2.08 -14.61
C GLN A 406 7.08 -2.27 -13.74
N ASP A 407 6.21 -1.27 -13.64
CA ASP A 407 5.02 -1.27 -12.79
C ASP A 407 3.73 -1.53 -13.59
N VAL A 408 2.81 -2.30 -13.02
CA VAL A 408 1.51 -2.65 -13.60
C VAL A 408 0.45 -1.55 -13.44
N HIS A 409 0.64 -0.62 -12.50
CA HIS A 409 -0.34 0.34 -12.00
C HIS A 409 -1.08 1.11 -13.11
N TRP A 410 -0.36 1.64 -14.07
CA TRP A 410 -0.96 2.42 -15.16
C TRP A 410 -1.90 1.60 -16.04
N SER A 411 -1.62 0.31 -16.22
CA SER A 411 -2.50 -0.57 -17.00
C SER A 411 -3.84 -0.87 -16.30
N GLY A 412 -3.92 -0.63 -14.99
CA GLY A 412 -5.12 -0.80 -14.16
C GLY A 412 -5.80 0.51 -13.77
N ILE A 413 -5.48 1.63 -14.43
CA ILE A 413 -6.05 2.97 -14.14
C ILE A 413 -5.72 3.45 -12.69
N ALA A 414 -4.68 2.92 -12.06
CA ALA A 414 -4.30 3.32 -10.71
C ALA A 414 -3.47 4.63 -10.71
N PHE A 415 -4.00 5.68 -11.37
CA PHE A 415 -3.37 7.00 -11.39
C PHE A 415 -3.59 7.71 -10.05
N GLY A 416 -2.54 8.35 -9.52
CA GLY A 416 -2.55 8.97 -8.20
C GLY A 416 -2.24 8.00 -7.04
N TYR A 417 -2.02 6.71 -7.34
CA TYR A 417 -1.76 5.69 -6.32
C TYR A 417 -0.34 5.73 -5.75
N PHE A 418 0.68 5.95 -6.59
CA PHE A 418 2.09 5.89 -6.17
C PHE A 418 2.44 6.78 -4.97
N PRO A 419 1.93 8.02 -4.82
CA PRO A 419 2.22 8.83 -3.64
C PRO A 419 1.89 8.16 -2.32
N SER A 420 0.89 7.28 -2.24
CA SER A 420 0.50 6.54 -1.02
C SER A 420 1.68 5.79 -0.40
N TYR A 421 2.54 5.20 -1.22
CA TYR A 421 3.73 4.48 -0.74
C TYR A 421 4.75 5.38 -0.04
N ALA A 422 4.94 6.60 -0.54
CA ALA A 422 5.86 7.55 0.09
C ALA A 422 5.24 8.20 1.33
N LEU A 423 3.95 8.54 1.26
CA LEU A 423 3.18 9.08 2.37
C LEU A 423 3.12 8.10 3.54
N GLY A 424 2.96 6.79 3.29
CA GLY A 424 2.95 5.76 4.32
C GLY A 424 4.22 5.77 5.18
N ASN A 425 5.40 5.88 4.56
CA ASN A 425 6.66 6.00 5.30
C ASN A 425 6.71 7.28 6.15
N ALA A 426 6.25 8.41 5.61
CA ALA A 426 6.30 9.71 6.31
C ALA A 426 5.31 9.77 7.49
N TYR A 427 4.08 9.29 7.31
CA TYR A 427 3.12 9.12 8.42
C TYR A 427 3.69 8.21 9.51
N GLY A 428 4.27 7.07 9.13
CA GLY A 428 4.89 6.14 10.06
C GLY A 428 5.97 6.78 10.92
N ALA A 429 6.86 7.58 10.32
CA ALA A 429 7.92 8.28 11.05
C ALA A 429 7.37 9.32 12.03
N GLN A 430 6.33 10.07 11.65
CA GLN A 430 5.67 11.05 12.52
C GLN A 430 4.94 10.37 13.69
N ILE A 431 4.28 9.24 13.44
CA ILE A 431 3.63 8.40 14.46
C ILE A 431 4.68 7.85 15.42
N LEU A 432 5.78 7.29 14.92
CA LEU A 432 6.88 6.79 15.76
C LEU A 432 7.46 7.88 16.67
N ALA A 433 7.68 9.08 16.13
CA ALA A 433 8.16 10.21 16.91
C ALA A 433 7.17 10.60 18.03
N THR A 434 5.87 10.43 17.80
CA THR A 434 4.83 10.67 18.82
C THR A 434 4.81 9.55 19.86
N MET A 435 4.84 8.28 19.42
CA MET A 435 4.89 7.10 20.30
C MET A 435 6.10 7.16 21.26
N LYS A 436 7.26 7.63 20.77
CA LYS A 436 8.49 7.81 21.58
C LYS A 436 8.37 8.88 22.69
N LYS A 437 7.33 9.73 22.67
CA LYS A 437 7.05 10.65 23.78
C LYS A 437 6.38 9.95 24.97
N ASP A 438 5.66 8.86 24.70
CA ASP A 438 4.89 8.14 25.71
C ASP A 438 5.69 7.03 26.39
N PHE A 439 6.63 6.39 25.68
CA PHE A 439 7.53 5.38 26.24
C PHE A 439 8.78 5.15 25.38
N ASP A 440 9.77 4.46 25.96
CA ASP A 440 10.98 4.04 25.25
C ASP A 440 10.65 2.86 24.30
N VAL A 441 10.44 3.20 23.02
CA VAL A 441 10.11 2.23 21.96
C VAL A 441 11.28 1.28 21.70
N ASP A 442 12.51 1.79 21.69
CA ASP A 442 13.69 0.98 21.42
C ASP A 442 13.93 -0.05 22.54
N GLU A 443 13.63 0.31 23.81
CA GLU A 443 13.67 -0.64 24.92
C GLU A 443 12.55 -1.69 24.85
N ALA A 444 11.31 -1.29 24.48
CA ALA A 444 10.22 -2.22 24.26
C ALA A 444 10.57 -3.25 23.18
N ILE A 445 11.21 -2.83 22.10
CA ILE A 445 11.69 -3.73 21.04
C ILE A 445 12.78 -4.65 21.58
N ARG A 446 13.83 -4.12 22.23
CA ARG A 446 14.95 -4.94 22.76
C ARG A 446 14.52 -6.01 23.73
N THR A 447 13.48 -5.74 24.52
CA THR A 447 12.94 -6.69 25.49
C THR A 447 11.90 -7.64 24.90
N GLY A 448 11.53 -7.47 23.61
CA GLY A 448 10.52 -8.28 22.93
C GLY A 448 9.07 -7.91 23.30
N ASP A 449 8.85 -6.77 23.96
CA ASP A 449 7.52 -6.27 24.33
C ASP A 449 6.87 -5.48 23.18
N LEU A 450 6.75 -6.13 21.99
CA LEU A 450 6.09 -5.52 20.84
C LEU A 450 4.58 -5.37 21.05
N LEU A 451 4.00 -6.09 21.98
CA LEU A 451 2.58 -5.93 22.34
C LEU A 451 2.27 -4.52 22.85
N LYS A 452 3.22 -3.87 23.52
CA LYS A 452 3.09 -2.48 23.95
C LYS A 452 2.97 -1.50 22.76
N ILE A 453 3.74 -1.75 21.70
CA ILE A 453 3.67 -0.99 20.45
C ILE A 453 2.31 -1.22 19.77
N ARG A 454 1.91 -2.50 19.63
CA ARG A 454 0.60 -2.88 19.07
C ARG A 454 -0.55 -2.21 19.82
N ASP A 455 -0.56 -2.30 21.14
CA ASP A 455 -1.65 -1.79 21.98
C ASP A 455 -1.76 -0.26 21.87
N TRP A 456 -0.63 0.44 21.79
CA TRP A 456 -0.60 1.87 21.51
C TRP A 456 -1.18 2.21 20.12
N LEU A 457 -0.84 1.42 19.09
CA LEU A 457 -1.39 1.58 17.74
C LEU A 457 -2.90 1.32 17.71
N ILE A 458 -3.39 0.32 18.43
CA ILE A 458 -4.84 0.03 18.55
C ILE A 458 -5.56 1.24 19.15
N GLU A 459 -5.04 1.79 20.24
CA GLU A 459 -5.67 2.89 20.98
C GLU A 459 -5.68 4.19 20.16
N HIS A 460 -4.54 4.57 19.57
CA HIS A 460 -4.35 5.90 18.99
C HIS A 460 -4.50 5.95 17.47
N VAL A 461 -4.31 4.83 16.77
CA VAL A 461 -4.22 4.78 15.30
C VAL A 461 -5.40 4.03 14.70
N PHE A 462 -5.62 2.76 15.11
CA PHE A 462 -6.61 1.90 14.46
C PHE A 462 -8.05 2.27 14.80
N SER A 463 -8.30 2.73 16.03
CA SER A 463 -9.65 3.06 16.52
C SER A 463 -10.36 4.16 15.73
N ILE A 464 -9.62 5.00 15.01
CA ILE A 464 -10.14 6.15 14.27
C ILE A 464 -9.86 6.11 12.76
N ALA A 465 -9.12 5.11 12.28
CA ALA A 465 -8.60 5.09 10.91
C ALA A 465 -9.72 5.17 9.86
N SER A 466 -10.67 4.24 9.85
CA SER A 466 -11.77 4.21 8.87
C SER A 466 -12.82 5.32 9.06
N LEU A 467 -12.67 6.13 10.10
CA LEU A 467 -13.58 7.25 10.40
C LEU A 467 -13.03 8.62 10.00
N SER A 468 -11.76 8.68 9.56
CA SER A 468 -11.02 9.91 9.38
C SER A 468 -10.46 10.03 7.97
N THR A 469 -10.35 11.26 7.46
CA THR A 469 -9.45 11.56 6.33
C THR A 469 -7.99 11.48 6.79
N PRO A 470 -7.01 11.34 5.89
CA PRO A 470 -5.59 11.27 6.27
C PRO A 470 -5.11 12.44 7.12
N ASP A 471 -5.53 13.67 6.83
CA ASP A 471 -5.14 14.85 7.63
C ASP A 471 -5.81 14.86 9.01
N GLU A 472 -7.10 14.52 9.09
CA GLU A 472 -7.81 14.38 10.38
C GLU A 472 -7.16 13.32 11.26
N TRP A 473 -6.83 12.17 10.66
CA TRP A 473 -6.20 11.05 11.32
C TRP A 473 -4.84 11.40 11.91
N ILE A 474 -3.92 11.93 11.10
CA ILE A 474 -2.57 12.26 11.58
C ILE A 474 -2.60 13.39 12.61
N ARG A 475 -3.50 14.38 12.48
CA ARG A 475 -3.69 15.43 13.49
C ARG A 475 -4.22 14.88 14.80
N ALA A 476 -5.16 13.96 14.75
CA ALA A 476 -5.70 13.35 15.97
C ALA A 476 -4.62 12.56 16.74
N ILE A 477 -3.73 11.87 16.01
CA ILE A 477 -2.65 11.08 16.61
C ILE A 477 -1.51 11.96 17.12
N THR A 478 -1.09 12.97 16.34
CA THR A 478 0.20 13.66 16.56
C THR A 478 0.07 15.13 16.96
N GLY A 479 -1.12 15.72 16.81
CA GLY A 479 -1.41 17.12 17.09
C GLY A 479 -1.15 18.08 15.92
N GLU A 480 -0.60 17.60 14.79
CA GLU A 480 -0.30 18.41 13.60
C GLU A 480 -0.56 17.64 12.31
N SER A 481 -0.70 18.35 11.18
CA SER A 481 -0.74 17.77 9.84
C SER A 481 0.55 17.01 9.53
N LEU A 482 0.55 16.25 8.42
CA LEU A 482 1.76 15.59 7.94
C LEU A 482 2.93 16.57 7.84
N ASN A 483 3.98 16.26 8.56
CA ASN A 483 5.23 16.99 8.58
C ASN A 483 6.36 16.06 8.11
N VAL A 484 6.77 16.21 6.86
CA VAL A 484 7.77 15.38 6.20
C VAL A 484 9.13 15.36 6.92
N ASN A 485 9.43 16.38 7.75
CA ASN A 485 10.70 16.46 8.45
C ASN A 485 10.95 15.28 9.40
N TYR A 486 9.91 14.72 10.03
CA TYR A 486 10.08 13.51 10.87
C TYR A 486 10.71 12.35 10.09
N TYR A 487 10.27 12.15 8.84
CA TYR A 487 10.81 11.10 7.99
C TYR A 487 12.21 11.45 7.47
N LEU A 488 12.41 12.68 7.05
CA LEU A 488 13.71 13.14 6.54
C LEU A 488 14.79 13.11 7.62
N ASP A 489 14.48 13.58 8.83
CA ASP A 489 15.40 13.54 9.98
C ASP A 489 15.74 12.09 10.35
N TYR A 490 14.75 11.21 10.37
CA TYR A 490 14.96 9.77 10.59
C TYR A 490 15.92 9.16 9.58
N LEU A 491 15.72 9.41 8.29
CA LEU A 491 16.58 8.88 7.24
C LEU A 491 18.00 9.46 7.34
N GLU A 492 18.14 10.76 7.51
CA GLU A 492 19.45 11.40 7.64
C GLU A 492 20.22 10.88 8.85
N GLU A 493 19.58 10.79 10.02
CA GLU A 493 20.22 10.26 11.22
C GLU A 493 20.67 8.80 11.02
N LYS A 494 19.75 7.96 10.53
CA LYS A 494 20.00 6.52 10.31
C LYS A 494 21.16 6.30 9.35
N PHE A 495 21.10 6.87 8.14
CA PHE A 495 22.07 6.60 7.09
C PHE A 495 23.40 7.31 7.29
N THR A 496 23.42 8.50 7.92
CA THR A 496 24.66 9.16 8.36
C THR A 496 25.42 8.30 9.37
N ARG A 497 24.70 7.77 10.37
CA ARG A 497 25.29 6.88 11.39
C ARG A 497 25.72 5.53 10.80
N LEU A 498 24.88 4.91 9.95
CA LEU A 498 25.13 3.61 9.36
C LEU A 498 26.40 3.60 8.49
N TYR A 499 26.55 4.64 7.66
CA TYR A 499 27.66 4.78 6.71
C TYR A 499 28.85 5.60 7.26
N GLU A 500 28.78 6.05 8.52
CA GLU A 500 29.83 6.86 9.19
C GLU A 500 30.17 8.13 8.41
N LEU A 501 29.16 8.77 7.80
CA LEU A 501 29.34 10.01 7.04
C LEU A 501 29.73 11.18 7.96
N LYS A 502 30.64 12.02 7.48
CA LYS A 502 31.16 13.20 8.23
C LYS A 502 30.32 14.44 7.98
#